data_856c8133b590c1869e3bf131cd8e7c1d
#
_entry.id   856c8133b590c1869e3bf131cd8e7c1d
#
_cell.length_a   1.000
_cell.length_b   1.000
_cell.length_c   1.000
_cell.angle_alpha   90.00
_cell.angle_beta   90.00
_cell.angle_gamma   90.00
#
_symmetry.space_group_name_H-M   'P 1'
#
loop_
_entity.id
_entity.type
_entity.pdbx_description
1 polymer ?
#
loop_
_entity_poly.entity_id
_entity_poly.type
_entity_poly.pdbx_seq_one_letter_code
_entity_poly.pdbx_strand_id
1 'polypeptide(L)'
;MKDLFGQAILDYQTNNFPEDLYTETSISELDVMPIDYLFRDYKEMPSLEKKALDLVKGKTLDVGCGAGSHALYLQEKNIDVLAIDISPKAVKACQLRGVKDVKVINFLDLDESVKYDTILFLMNGTGIFQNLLLINVYLDKIKKLLNDNGQVLIDGTDIIYMFDEDEDGGKWIPSNGNYYGELDFTVHYKGEIDETINWLYLDFETLKNACEYHQLNCTKVKTEEDSYLAKITL
;
A
#
# COMPACT_ATOMS: atom_id res chain seq x y z
N MET A 1 -16.83 -2.64 -9.32
CA MET A 1 -15.66 -1.69 -9.35
C MET A 1 -15.41 -1.29 -10.80
N LYS A 2 -15.40 0.00 -11.10
CA LYS A 2 -15.12 0.52 -12.46
C LYS A 2 -13.63 0.50 -12.79
N ASP A 3 -12.77 0.38 -11.78
CA ASP A 3 -11.31 0.43 -11.88
C ASP A 3 -10.83 1.81 -12.41
N LEU A 4 -11.32 2.88 -11.80
CA LEU A 4 -10.96 4.25 -12.22
C LEU A 4 -9.51 4.59 -11.88
N PHE A 5 -8.97 4.08 -10.77
CA PHE A 5 -7.56 4.23 -10.40
C PHE A 5 -6.65 3.62 -11.49
N GLY A 6 -6.92 2.37 -11.87
CA GLY A 6 -6.20 1.72 -12.94
C GLY A 6 -6.43 2.37 -14.31
N GLN A 7 -7.63 2.95 -14.57
CA GLN A 7 -7.89 3.68 -15.80
C GLN A 7 -7.01 4.94 -15.91
N ALA A 8 -6.88 5.70 -14.82
CA ALA A 8 -6.02 6.89 -14.81
C ALA A 8 -4.55 6.54 -15.06
N ILE A 9 -4.04 5.48 -14.41
CA ILE A 9 -2.69 4.94 -14.65
C ILE A 9 -2.51 4.55 -16.11
N LEU A 10 -3.46 3.83 -16.71
CA LEU A 10 -3.36 3.39 -18.10
C LEU A 10 -3.45 4.57 -19.08
N ASP A 11 -4.35 5.51 -18.85
CA ASP A 11 -4.50 6.71 -19.67
C ASP A 11 -3.21 7.55 -19.65
N TYR A 12 -2.58 7.72 -18.49
CA TYR A 12 -1.30 8.41 -18.37
C TYR A 12 -0.19 7.69 -19.16
N GLN A 13 -0.07 6.36 -18.97
CA GLN A 13 0.93 5.54 -19.66
C GLN A 13 0.77 5.58 -21.20
N THR A 14 -0.46 5.67 -21.68
CA THR A 14 -0.76 5.65 -23.12
C THR A 14 -0.96 7.04 -23.72
N ASN A 15 -0.82 8.10 -22.92
CA ASN A 15 -1.11 9.49 -23.30
C ASN A 15 -2.53 9.67 -23.88
N ASN A 16 -3.50 9.00 -23.27
CA ASN A 16 -4.90 9.04 -23.66
C ASN A 16 -5.66 10.11 -22.88
N PHE A 17 -5.32 11.40 -23.12
CA PHE A 17 -5.90 12.54 -22.43
C PHE A 17 -5.94 12.34 -20.90
N PRO A 18 -4.79 12.07 -20.24
CA PRO A 18 -4.78 11.84 -18.80
C PRO A 18 -5.20 13.09 -18.03
N GLU A 19 -5.89 12.87 -16.93
CA GLU A 19 -6.23 13.86 -15.91
C GLU A 19 -5.72 13.38 -14.56
N ASP A 20 -5.65 14.28 -13.57
CA ASP A 20 -5.35 13.90 -12.20
C ASP A 20 -6.53 13.14 -11.58
N LEU A 21 -6.21 12.27 -10.64
CA LEU A 21 -7.19 11.61 -9.79
C LEU A 21 -7.66 12.57 -8.70
N TYR A 22 -8.88 12.36 -8.25
CA TYR A 22 -9.35 12.94 -7.00
C TYR A 22 -9.73 11.81 -6.05
N THR A 23 -9.41 11.98 -4.81
CA THR A 23 -9.71 11.02 -3.75
C THR A 23 -10.43 11.72 -2.61
N GLU A 24 -11.37 11.03 -1.99
CA GLU A 24 -12.01 11.46 -0.76
C GLU A 24 -12.09 10.31 0.22
N THR A 25 -12.18 10.64 1.50
CA THR A 25 -12.42 9.65 2.55
C THR A 25 -13.62 10.07 3.40
N SER A 26 -14.07 9.17 4.28
CA SER A 26 -15.15 9.49 5.21
C SER A 26 -14.86 10.64 6.18
N ILE A 27 -13.60 11.12 6.26
CA ILE A 27 -13.16 12.22 7.14
C ILE A 27 -12.40 13.34 6.41
N SER A 28 -12.20 13.24 5.11
CA SER A 28 -11.56 14.29 4.31
C SER A 28 -12.43 14.69 3.13
N GLU A 29 -12.31 15.96 2.72
CA GLU A 29 -12.90 16.45 1.48
C GLU A 29 -12.15 15.89 0.27
N LEU A 30 -12.71 16.15 -0.92
CA LEU A 30 -12.12 15.77 -2.21
C LEU A 30 -10.76 16.45 -2.38
N ASP A 31 -9.70 15.65 -2.55
CA ASP A 31 -8.33 16.10 -2.74
C ASP A 31 -7.72 15.58 -4.03
N VAL A 32 -6.81 16.34 -4.61
CA VAL A 32 -6.12 16.00 -5.86
C VAL A 32 -4.97 15.04 -5.59
N MET A 33 -4.95 13.93 -6.31
CA MET A 33 -3.79 13.04 -6.44
C MET A 33 -3.20 13.18 -7.85
N PRO A 34 -2.07 13.91 -8.01
CA PRO A 34 -1.42 14.04 -9.31
C PRO A 34 -1.03 12.67 -9.86
N ILE A 35 -1.46 12.37 -11.08
CA ILE A 35 -1.26 11.03 -11.66
C ILE A 35 0.22 10.73 -11.93
N ASP A 36 1.03 11.74 -12.24
CA ASP A 36 2.48 11.61 -12.46
C ASP A 36 3.22 11.15 -11.20
N TYR A 37 2.68 11.46 -10.00
CA TYR A 37 3.22 11.00 -8.72
C TYR A 37 3.33 9.46 -8.65
N LEU A 38 2.44 8.73 -9.29
CA LEU A 38 2.49 7.26 -9.35
C LEU A 38 3.60 6.74 -10.28
N PHE A 39 4.12 7.60 -11.17
CA PHE A 39 5.14 7.26 -12.17
C PHE A 39 6.55 7.70 -11.80
N ARG A 40 6.74 8.31 -10.61
CA ARG A 40 8.02 8.83 -10.12
C ARG A 40 9.13 7.80 -10.14
N ASP A 41 10.35 8.25 -10.38
CA ASP A 41 11.55 7.42 -10.25
C ASP A 41 12.05 7.37 -8.78
N TYR A 42 13.05 6.54 -8.50
CA TYR A 42 13.62 6.39 -7.15
C TYR A 42 14.07 7.72 -6.54
N LYS A 43 14.56 8.67 -7.32
CA LYS A 43 15.07 9.96 -6.79
C LYS A 43 13.96 10.84 -6.24
N GLU A 44 12.78 10.72 -6.83
CA GLU A 44 11.58 11.49 -6.48
C GLU A 44 10.75 10.82 -5.37
N MET A 45 10.99 9.53 -5.10
CA MET A 45 10.26 8.82 -4.04
C MET A 45 10.49 9.42 -2.65
N PRO A 46 9.48 9.41 -1.76
CA PRO A 46 9.64 9.74 -0.35
C PRO A 46 10.69 8.90 0.36
N SER A 47 11.16 9.42 1.49
CA SER A 47 12.26 8.82 2.21
C SER A 47 11.92 7.45 2.82
N LEU A 48 10.65 7.18 3.14
CA LEU A 48 10.18 5.87 3.61
C LEU A 48 10.27 4.83 2.51
N GLU A 49 9.78 5.16 1.30
CA GLU A 49 9.86 4.25 0.15
C GLU A 49 11.30 3.94 -0.23
N LYS A 50 12.17 4.97 -0.32
CA LYS A 50 13.62 4.78 -0.54
C LYS A 50 14.22 3.84 0.47
N LYS A 51 13.89 4.04 1.77
CA LYS A 51 14.40 3.18 2.84
C LYS A 51 13.91 1.75 2.71
N ALA A 52 12.65 1.54 2.34
CA ALA A 52 12.11 0.21 2.08
C ALA A 52 12.86 -0.47 0.93
N LEU A 53 12.99 0.20 -0.22
CA LEU A 53 13.67 -0.32 -1.39
C LEU A 53 15.15 -0.65 -1.13
N ASP A 54 15.85 0.14 -0.32
CA ASP A 54 17.24 -0.11 0.09
C ASP A 54 17.40 -1.35 0.99
N LEU A 55 16.34 -1.78 1.67
CA LEU A 55 16.31 -2.96 2.53
C LEU A 55 15.88 -4.23 1.81
N VAL A 56 15.43 -4.12 0.57
CA VAL A 56 14.99 -5.28 -0.22
C VAL A 56 16.14 -6.27 -0.40
N LYS A 57 15.82 -7.55 -0.27
CA LYS A 57 16.74 -8.66 -0.51
C LYS A 57 16.02 -9.83 -1.14
N GLY A 58 16.75 -10.59 -1.97
CA GLY A 58 16.29 -11.84 -2.55
C GLY A 58 15.05 -11.71 -3.41
N LYS A 59 14.29 -12.80 -3.50
CA LYS A 59 13.04 -12.87 -4.26
C LYS A 59 11.98 -11.99 -3.61
N THR A 60 11.45 -11.05 -4.37
CA THR A 60 10.59 -9.98 -3.86
C THR A 60 9.18 -10.06 -4.45
N LEU A 61 8.19 -9.76 -3.62
CA LEU A 61 6.79 -9.55 -4.00
C LEU A 61 6.44 -8.08 -3.76
N ASP A 62 5.99 -7.38 -4.79
CA ASP A 62 5.50 -6.00 -4.73
C ASP A 62 3.97 -6.02 -4.80
N VAL A 63 3.28 -5.72 -3.69
CA VAL A 63 1.83 -5.86 -3.52
C VAL A 63 1.13 -4.53 -3.70
N GLY A 64 0.14 -4.47 -4.60
CA GLY A 64 -0.53 -3.23 -4.98
C GLY A 64 0.40 -2.33 -5.80
N CYS A 65 1.05 -2.92 -6.81
CA CYS A 65 2.15 -2.26 -7.53
C CYS A 65 1.74 -1.00 -8.32
N GLY A 66 0.45 -0.75 -8.52
CA GLY A 66 -0.06 0.43 -9.22
C GLY A 66 0.59 0.64 -10.59
N ALA A 67 1.32 1.73 -10.76
CA ALA A 67 2.07 2.01 -12.00
C ALA A 67 3.40 1.25 -12.12
N GLY A 68 3.83 0.50 -11.09
CA GLY A 68 5.03 -0.34 -11.12
C GLY A 68 6.36 0.36 -10.86
N SER A 69 6.35 1.55 -10.26
CA SER A 69 7.58 2.33 -10.02
C SER A 69 8.58 1.61 -9.12
N HIS A 70 8.14 0.93 -8.05
CA HIS A 70 8.99 0.13 -7.19
C HIS A 70 9.54 -1.10 -7.93
N ALA A 71 8.67 -1.83 -8.62
CA ALA A 71 9.06 -3.02 -9.38
C ALA A 71 10.10 -2.71 -10.47
N LEU A 72 9.96 -1.60 -11.19
CA LEU A 72 10.92 -1.15 -12.20
C LEU A 72 12.29 -0.86 -11.58
N TYR A 73 12.32 -0.12 -10.47
CA TYR A 73 13.58 0.16 -9.76
C TYR A 73 14.27 -1.12 -9.30
N LEU A 74 13.53 -2.06 -8.70
CA LEU A 74 14.08 -3.34 -8.26
C LEU A 74 14.59 -4.17 -9.43
N GLN A 75 13.87 -4.17 -10.54
CA GLN A 75 14.27 -4.83 -11.78
C GLN A 75 15.58 -4.26 -12.35
N GLU A 76 15.77 -2.92 -12.31
CA GLU A 76 17.02 -2.26 -12.68
C GLU A 76 18.20 -2.67 -11.79
N LYS A 77 17.93 -3.01 -10.54
CA LYS A 77 18.92 -3.56 -9.58
C LYS A 77 19.15 -5.06 -9.74
N ASN A 78 18.55 -5.70 -10.75
CA ASN A 78 18.60 -7.14 -10.99
C ASN A 78 18.02 -7.99 -9.84
N ILE A 79 17.04 -7.45 -9.13
CA ILE A 79 16.27 -8.17 -8.12
C ILE A 79 15.14 -8.92 -8.82
N ASP A 80 14.93 -10.18 -8.46
CA ASP A 80 13.80 -11.00 -8.90
C ASP A 80 12.54 -10.48 -8.20
N VAL A 81 11.67 -9.80 -8.95
CA VAL A 81 10.44 -9.18 -8.42
C VAL A 81 9.23 -9.64 -9.20
N LEU A 82 8.23 -10.17 -8.48
CA LEU A 82 6.86 -10.31 -8.93
C LEU A 82 6.06 -9.13 -8.42
N ALA A 83 5.47 -8.36 -9.34
CA ALA A 83 4.53 -7.30 -9.03
C ALA A 83 3.09 -7.81 -9.15
N ILE A 84 2.22 -7.46 -8.22
CA ILE A 84 0.80 -7.83 -8.28
C ILE A 84 -0.11 -6.64 -8.01
N ASP A 85 -1.23 -6.63 -8.69
CA ASP A 85 -2.32 -5.67 -8.46
C ASP A 85 -3.66 -6.34 -8.76
N ILE A 86 -4.73 -5.82 -8.16
CA ILE A 86 -6.09 -6.28 -8.48
C ILE A 86 -6.66 -5.60 -9.73
N SER A 87 -6.06 -4.48 -10.15
CA SER A 87 -6.46 -3.70 -11.31
C SER A 87 -5.87 -4.26 -12.61
N PRO A 88 -6.69 -4.77 -13.55
CA PRO A 88 -6.19 -5.20 -14.86
C PRO A 88 -5.56 -4.05 -15.67
N LYS A 89 -6.05 -2.81 -15.47
CA LYS A 89 -5.57 -1.63 -16.19
C LYS A 89 -4.22 -1.16 -15.65
N ALA A 90 -4.01 -1.18 -14.33
CA ALA A 90 -2.71 -0.90 -13.71
C ALA A 90 -1.67 -1.95 -14.16
N VAL A 91 -2.00 -3.23 -14.12
CA VAL A 91 -1.13 -4.31 -14.62
C VAL A 91 -0.79 -4.11 -16.11
N LYS A 92 -1.76 -3.70 -16.93
CA LYS A 92 -1.52 -3.38 -18.34
C LYS A 92 -0.53 -2.22 -18.52
N ALA A 93 -0.65 -1.18 -17.70
CA ALA A 93 0.30 -0.06 -17.71
C ALA A 93 1.70 -0.51 -17.28
N CYS A 94 1.83 -1.33 -16.23
CA CYS A 94 3.10 -1.94 -15.82
C CYS A 94 3.77 -2.70 -16.96
N GLN A 95 3.01 -3.52 -17.69
CA GLN A 95 3.53 -4.25 -18.86
C GLN A 95 4.05 -3.30 -19.95
N LEU A 96 3.32 -2.22 -20.23
CA LEU A 96 3.73 -1.20 -21.20
C LEU A 96 4.97 -0.42 -20.73
N ARG A 97 5.15 -0.24 -19.44
CA ARG A 97 6.36 0.36 -18.83
C ARG A 97 7.58 -0.59 -18.84
N GLY A 98 7.38 -1.88 -19.08
CA GLY A 98 8.45 -2.87 -19.13
C GLY A 98 8.69 -3.65 -17.83
N VAL A 99 7.73 -3.68 -16.92
CA VAL A 99 7.77 -4.60 -15.77
C VAL A 99 7.67 -6.03 -16.30
N LYS A 100 8.65 -6.88 -15.98
CA LYS A 100 8.82 -8.22 -16.60
C LYS A 100 7.84 -9.24 -16.06
N ASP A 101 7.67 -9.29 -14.73
CA ASP A 101 6.74 -10.22 -14.08
C ASP A 101 5.71 -9.43 -13.29
N VAL A 102 4.53 -9.26 -13.88
CA VAL A 102 3.39 -8.57 -13.26
C VAL A 102 2.11 -9.32 -13.52
N LYS A 103 1.25 -9.47 -12.49
CA LYS A 103 0.03 -10.26 -12.58
C LYS A 103 -1.17 -9.55 -11.96
N VAL A 104 -2.34 -9.78 -12.57
CA VAL A 104 -3.63 -9.43 -11.96
C VAL A 104 -3.99 -10.54 -10.99
N ILE A 105 -3.81 -10.29 -9.69
CA ILE A 105 -4.13 -11.25 -8.65
C ILE A 105 -4.30 -10.55 -7.30
N ASN A 106 -5.25 -11.00 -6.50
CA ASN A 106 -5.37 -10.57 -5.12
C ASN A 106 -4.28 -11.24 -4.26
N PHE A 107 -3.68 -10.50 -3.34
CA PHE A 107 -2.65 -11.03 -2.43
C PHE A 107 -3.09 -12.30 -1.69
N LEU A 108 -4.34 -12.37 -1.25
CA LEU A 108 -4.88 -13.52 -0.54
C LEU A 108 -5.02 -14.77 -1.40
N ASP A 109 -5.07 -14.63 -2.74
CA ASP A 109 -5.19 -15.73 -3.70
C ASP A 109 -3.84 -16.29 -4.17
N LEU A 110 -2.72 -15.74 -3.68
CA LEU A 110 -1.39 -16.23 -4.06
C LEU A 110 -1.16 -17.67 -3.62
N ASP A 111 -0.42 -18.42 -4.45
CA ASP A 111 0.01 -19.77 -4.16
C ASP A 111 1.01 -19.80 -2.99
N GLU A 112 0.65 -20.46 -1.91
CA GLU A 112 1.46 -20.58 -0.67
C GLU A 112 2.68 -21.50 -0.83
N SER A 113 2.80 -22.24 -1.93
CA SER A 113 4.00 -23.02 -2.26
C SER A 113 5.17 -22.13 -2.69
N VAL A 114 4.89 -20.90 -3.14
CA VAL A 114 5.91 -19.91 -3.53
C VAL A 114 6.24 -19.03 -2.34
N LYS A 115 7.53 -18.94 -2.01
CA LYS A 115 8.03 -18.13 -0.89
C LYS A 115 8.83 -16.93 -1.39
N TYR A 116 8.88 -15.89 -0.54
CA TYR A 116 9.57 -14.63 -0.82
C TYR A 116 10.53 -14.27 0.30
N ASP A 117 11.64 -13.63 -0.06
CA ASP A 117 12.60 -13.08 0.88
C ASP A 117 12.22 -11.67 1.32
N THR A 118 11.50 -10.94 0.47
CA THR A 118 10.92 -9.63 0.79
C THR A 118 9.51 -9.53 0.23
N ILE A 119 8.57 -9.02 1.03
CA ILE A 119 7.22 -8.64 0.59
C ILE A 119 7.08 -7.13 0.87
N LEU A 120 6.69 -6.36 -0.14
CA LEU A 120 6.47 -4.92 -0.05
C LEU A 120 4.98 -4.61 -0.01
N PHE A 121 4.60 -3.75 0.93
CA PHE A 121 3.31 -3.07 0.99
C PHE A 121 3.61 -1.59 1.18
N LEU A 122 3.67 -0.81 0.11
CA LEU A 122 4.12 0.58 0.12
C LEU A 122 3.05 1.55 -0.40
N MET A 123 3.19 2.83 -0.03
CA MET A 123 2.22 3.91 -0.25
C MET A 123 0.94 3.73 0.60
N ASN A 124 1.11 3.79 1.91
CA ASN A 124 0.11 3.41 2.89
C ASN A 124 -0.36 1.97 2.68
N GLY A 125 0.62 1.06 2.65
CA GLY A 125 0.40 -0.36 2.36
C GLY A 125 -0.52 -1.06 3.35
N THR A 126 -0.68 -0.52 4.57
CA THR A 126 -1.69 -1.00 5.54
C THR A 126 -3.12 -0.87 5.00
N GLY A 127 -3.38 0.04 4.06
CA GLY A 127 -4.69 0.20 3.42
C GLY A 127 -5.18 -1.05 2.68
N ILE A 128 -4.25 -1.86 2.19
CA ILE A 128 -4.56 -3.14 1.52
C ILE A 128 -5.26 -4.12 2.48
N PHE A 129 -5.07 -3.99 3.79
CA PHE A 129 -5.74 -4.81 4.80
C PHE A 129 -7.22 -4.44 4.99
N GLN A 130 -7.67 -3.31 4.45
CA GLN A 130 -9.04 -2.81 4.41
C GLN A 130 -9.59 -2.39 5.80
N ASN A 131 -9.55 -3.27 6.79
CA ASN A 131 -10.05 -3.03 8.15
C ASN A 131 -9.34 -3.93 9.18
N LEU A 132 -9.52 -3.66 10.48
CA LEU A 132 -8.88 -4.40 11.56
C LEU A 132 -9.25 -5.90 11.59
N LEU A 133 -10.48 -6.25 11.20
CA LEU A 133 -10.92 -7.64 11.23
C LEU A 133 -10.14 -8.51 10.23
N LEU A 134 -9.71 -7.92 9.12
CA LEU A 134 -8.98 -8.63 8.09
C LEU A 134 -7.47 -8.69 8.33
N ILE A 135 -6.90 -7.89 9.24
CA ILE A 135 -5.46 -7.92 9.55
C ILE A 135 -4.99 -9.36 9.82
N ASN A 136 -5.75 -10.11 10.61
CA ASN A 136 -5.40 -11.48 10.97
C ASN A 136 -5.25 -12.37 9.72
N VAL A 137 -6.14 -12.22 8.74
CA VAL A 137 -6.12 -13.00 7.49
C VAL A 137 -4.87 -12.66 6.67
N TYR A 138 -4.50 -11.37 6.60
CA TYR A 138 -3.31 -10.92 5.90
C TYR A 138 -2.02 -11.36 6.60
N LEU A 139 -1.94 -11.26 7.93
CA LEU A 139 -0.76 -11.70 8.69
C LEU A 139 -0.55 -13.22 8.59
N ASP A 140 -1.62 -14.02 8.63
CA ASP A 140 -1.54 -15.47 8.40
C ASP A 140 -1.06 -15.79 6.99
N LYS A 141 -1.53 -15.03 5.98
CA LYS A 141 -1.06 -15.19 4.59
C LYS A 141 0.41 -14.80 4.44
N ILE A 142 0.83 -13.71 5.06
CA ILE A 142 2.22 -13.27 5.11
C ILE A 142 3.13 -14.37 5.67
N LYS A 143 2.78 -14.98 6.82
CA LYS A 143 3.57 -16.08 7.41
C LYS A 143 3.77 -17.24 6.44
N LYS A 144 2.72 -17.56 5.67
CA LYS A 144 2.76 -18.64 4.70
C LYS A 144 3.57 -18.31 3.45
N LEU A 145 3.75 -17.04 3.12
CA LEU A 145 4.49 -16.60 1.94
C LEU A 145 5.94 -16.21 2.22
N LEU A 146 6.34 -16.01 3.48
CA LEU A 146 7.73 -15.67 3.83
C LEU A 146 8.63 -16.91 3.85
N ASN A 147 9.88 -16.73 3.38
CA ASN A 147 11.00 -17.60 3.71
C ASN A 147 11.39 -17.43 5.19
N ASP A 148 12.08 -18.41 5.79
CA ASP A 148 12.49 -18.41 7.21
C ASP A 148 13.23 -17.14 7.64
N ASN A 149 14.05 -16.56 6.76
CA ASN A 149 14.75 -15.29 6.98
C ASN A 149 14.12 -14.13 6.18
N GLY A 150 12.88 -14.29 5.76
CA GLY A 150 12.16 -13.30 4.98
C GLY A 150 11.74 -12.08 5.82
N GLN A 151 11.34 -11.04 5.13
CA GLN A 151 10.83 -9.81 5.74
C GLN A 151 9.65 -9.24 4.95
N VAL A 152 8.76 -8.56 5.66
CA VAL A 152 7.82 -7.61 5.06
C VAL A 152 8.31 -6.22 5.34
N LEU A 153 8.22 -5.35 4.36
CA LEU A 153 8.43 -3.91 4.50
C LEU A 153 7.09 -3.24 4.18
N ILE A 154 6.48 -2.66 5.18
CA ILE A 154 5.13 -2.08 5.11
C ILE A 154 5.14 -0.68 5.70
N ASP A 155 4.54 0.26 5.01
CA ASP A 155 4.31 1.59 5.55
C ASP A 155 2.85 1.79 5.97
N GLY A 156 2.66 2.71 6.88
CA GLY A 156 1.37 3.16 7.36
C GLY A 156 1.46 4.57 7.88
N THR A 157 0.31 5.19 8.03
CA THR A 157 0.18 6.55 8.59
C THR A 157 -0.78 6.51 9.77
N ASP A 158 -0.39 7.11 10.87
CA ASP A 158 -1.27 7.37 12.00
C ASP A 158 -2.03 8.67 11.73
N ILE A 159 -3.32 8.58 11.45
CA ILE A 159 -4.15 9.73 11.12
C ILE A 159 -4.80 10.39 12.33
N ILE A 160 -4.33 10.08 13.55
CA ILE A 160 -4.85 10.68 14.78
C ILE A 160 -4.79 12.22 14.78
N TYR A 161 -3.84 12.79 14.04
CA TYR A 161 -3.67 14.24 13.89
C TYR A 161 -4.85 14.92 13.17
N MET A 162 -5.64 14.18 12.40
CA MET A 162 -6.80 14.70 11.66
C MET A 162 -8.02 14.96 12.56
N PHE A 163 -7.96 14.50 13.82
CA PHE A 163 -9.06 14.65 14.78
C PHE A 163 -8.83 15.84 15.72
N ASP A 164 -9.92 16.53 16.06
CA ASP A 164 -9.89 17.68 16.96
C ASP A 164 -9.26 17.31 18.32
N GLU A 165 -8.51 18.25 18.88
CA GLU A 165 -7.87 18.11 20.17
C GLU A 165 -8.58 18.95 21.22
N ASP A 166 -8.80 18.41 22.39
CA ASP A 166 -9.34 19.14 23.54
C ASP A 166 -8.21 19.90 24.30
N GLU A 167 -8.61 20.70 25.28
CA GLU A 167 -7.68 21.53 26.07
C GLU A 167 -6.66 20.70 26.88
N ASP A 168 -6.95 19.42 27.15
CA ASP A 168 -6.12 18.50 27.91
C ASP A 168 -5.26 17.60 26.99
N GLY A 169 -5.32 17.78 25.66
CA GLY A 169 -4.58 17.03 24.65
C GLY A 169 -5.25 15.70 24.25
N GLY A 170 -6.48 15.46 24.66
CA GLY A 170 -7.28 14.33 24.21
C GLY A 170 -7.79 14.52 22.80
N LYS A 171 -7.93 13.42 22.04
CA LYS A 171 -8.46 13.48 20.66
C LYS A 171 -9.93 13.08 20.61
N TRP A 172 -10.73 13.87 19.93
CA TRP A 172 -12.15 13.61 19.70
C TRP A 172 -12.32 12.62 18.55
N ILE A 173 -12.34 11.33 18.86
CA ILE A 173 -12.58 10.26 17.89
C ILE A 173 -14.07 9.92 17.88
N PRO A 174 -14.75 9.85 16.70
CA PRO A 174 -16.15 9.47 16.62
C PRO A 174 -16.40 8.11 17.27
N SER A 175 -17.36 8.03 18.19
CA SER A 175 -17.68 6.83 18.97
C SER A 175 -18.61 5.87 18.21
N ASN A 176 -18.35 5.61 16.93
CA ASN A 176 -19.11 4.66 16.10
C ASN A 176 -18.74 3.19 16.35
N GLY A 177 -17.77 2.93 17.23
CA GLY A 177 -17.30 1.58 17.58
C GLY A 177 -16.24 1.01 16.64
N ASN A 178 -15.88 1.73 15.60
CA ASN A 178 -14.80 1.33 14.68
C ASN A 178 -13.46 1.93 15.11
N TYR A 179 -12.38 1.37 14.62
CA TYR A 179 -11.06 1.97 14.75
C TYR A 179 -10.98 3.25 13.92
N TYR A 180 -10.36 4.31 14.47
CA TYR A 180 -10.36 5.65 13.84
C TYR A 180 -9.70 5.70 12.46
N GLY A 181 -8.84 4.75 12.15
CA GLY A 181 -8.17 4.64 10.86
C GLY A 181 -8.88 3.75 9.83
N GLU A 182 -10.06 3.20 10.15
CA GLU A 182 -10.92 2.52 9.18
C GLU A 182 -11.77 3.55 8.43
N LEU A 183 -11.40 3.84 7.19
CA LEU A 183 -12.06 4.86 6.39
C LEU A 183 -12.72 4.27 5.14
N ASP A 184 -13.82 4.87 4.75
CA ASP A 184 -14.33 4.75 3.40
C ASP A 184 -13.43 5.58 2.46
N PHE A 185 -13.03 5.01 1.33
CA PHE A 185 -12.16 5.64 0.34
C PHE A 185 -12.81 5.57 -1.04
N THR A 186 -12.91 6.70 -1.70
CA THR A 186 -13.56 6.84 -3.00
C THR A 186 -12.63 7.54 -4.00
N VAL A 187 -12.58 7.01 -5.21
CA VAL A 187 -11.77 7.55 -6.31
C VAL A 187 -12.69 8.18 -7.35
N HIS A 188 -12.30 9.37 -7.80
CA HIS A 188 -12.96 10.09 -8.88
C HIS A 188 -11.98 10.29 -10.04
N TYR A 189 -12.44 10.08 -11.26
CA TYR A 189 -11.66 10.30 -12.47
C TYR A 189 -12.53 10.67 -13.65
N LYS A 190 -12.18 11.75 -14.37
CA LYS A 190 -12.90 12.25 -15.56
C LYS A 190 -14.41 12.40 -15.36
N GLY A 191 -14.80 12.92 -14.18
CA GLY A 191 -16.20 13.12 -13.82
C GLY A 191 -16.98 11.85 -13.44
N GLU A 192 -16.32 10.70 -13.40
CA GLU A 192 -16.87 9.45 -12.89
C GLU A 192 -16.42 9.18 -11.46
N ILE A 193 -17.24 8.45 -10.71
CA ILE A 193 -17.00 8.05 -9.33
C ILE A 193 -16.94 6.52 -9.29
N ASP A 194 -15.90 5.94 -8.66
CA ASP A 194 -15.77 4.50 -8.45
C ASP A 194 -16.61 4.05 -7.24
N GLU A 195 -16.69 2.76 -7.03
CA GLU A 195 -17.27 2.19 -5.83
C GLU A 195 -16.39 2.54 -4.63
N THR A 196 -17.01 2.93 -3.53
CA THR A 196 -16.32 3.16 -2.27
C THR A 196 -15.76 1.86 -1.72
N ILE A 197 -14.52 1.88 -1.27
CA ILE A 197 -13.82 0.74 -0.67
C ILE A 197 -13.39 1.07 0.76
N ASN A 198 -13.19 0.06 1.58
CA ASN A 198 -12.56 0.23 2.88
C ASN A 198 -11.06 0.40 2.70
N TRP A 199 -10.48 1.37 3.43
CA TRP A 199 -9.04 1.64 3.44
C TRP A 199 -8.57 1.85 4.87
N LEU A 200 -7.51 1.15 5.27
CA LEU A 200 -7.01 1.17 6.63
C LEU A 200 -5.76 2.04 6.76
N TYR A 201 -5.89 3.12 7.50
CA TYR A 201 -4.77 3.86 8.07
C TYR A 201 -4.48 3.29 9.45
N LEU A 202 -3.31 2.69 9.64
CA LEU A 202 -3.02 1.92 10.85
C LEU A 202 -1.86 2.54 11.61
N ASP A 203 -2.05 2.86 12.88
CA ASP A 203 -0.96 3.25 13.75
C ASP A 203 0.03 2.10 14.00
N PHE A 204 1.27 2.45 14.32
CA PHE A 204 2.33 1.46 14.47
C PHE A 204 2.11 0.49 15.64
N GLU A 205 1.59 0.97 16.77
CA GLU A 205 1.41 0.13 17.97
C GLU A 205 0.30 -0.92 17.72
N THR A 206 -0.77 -0.54 17.04
CA THR A 206 -1.83 -1.48 16.65
C THR A 206 -1.30 -2.53 15.66
N LEU A 207 -0.50 -2.14 14.65
CA LEU A 207 0.15 -3.09 13.74
C LEU A 207 1.08 -4.04 14.52
N LYS A 208 1.90 -3.50 15.42
CA LYS A 208 2.84 -4.28 16.22
C LYS A 208 2.11 -5.30 17.12
N ASN A 209 1.05 -4.88 17.81
CA ASN A 209 0.25 -5.76 18.66
C ASN A 209 -0.38 -6.90 17.84
N ALA A 210 -0.91 -6.61 16.65
CA ALA A 210 -1.44 -7.64 15.76
C ALA A 210 -0.34 -8.63 15.32
N CYS A 211 0.84 -8.14 14.98
CA CYS A 211 1.99 -8.98 14.63
C CYS A 211 2.40 -9.88 15.81
N GLU A 212 2.51 -9.35 17.03
CA GLU A 212 2.85 -10.11 18.23
C GLU A 212 1.82 -11.22 18.50
N TYR A 213 0.54 -10.94 18.35
CA TYR A 213 -0.51 -11.95 18.46
C TYR A 213 -0.32 -13.11 17.48
N HIS A 214 0.17 -12.83 16.27
CA HIS A 214 0.51 -13.82 15.26
C HIS A 214 1.92 -14.40 15.40
N GLN A 215 2.65 -14.12 16.49
CA GLN A 215 4.03 -14.57 16.71
C GLN A 215 4.99 -14.09 15.62
N LEU A 216 4.76 -12.86 15.13
CA LEU A 216 5.62 -12.14 14.21
C LEU A 216 6.35 -11.03 14.96
N ASN A 217 7.61 -10.77 14.60
CA ASN A 217 8.35 -9.63 15.10
C ASN A 217 8.06 -8.41 14.23
N CYS A 218 7.63 -7.30 14.83
CA CYS A 218 7.39 -6.03 14.14
C CYS A 218 8.28 -4.94 14.73
N THR A 219 9.10 -4.32 13.89
CA THR A 219 10.01 -3.24 14.30
C THR A 219 9.84 -2.02 13.41
N LYS A 220 9.79 -0.83 14.02
CA LYS A 220 9.76 0.44 13.30
C LYS A 220 11.16 0.73 12.75
N VAL A 221 11.28 0.83 11.43
CA VAL A 221 12.56 1.04 10.72
C VAL A 221 12.84 2.53 10.52
N LYS A 222 11.78 3.29 10.21
CA LYS A 222 11.88 4.72 9.96
C LYS A 222 10.54 5.40 10.27
N THR A 223 10.62 6.66 10.67
CA THR A 223 9.45 7.54 10.85
C THR A 223 9.67 8.81 10.04
N GLU A 224 8.61 9.33 9.46
CA GLU A 224 8.57 10.61 8.76
C GLU A 224 7.21 11.23 9.04
N GLU A 225 7.22 12.30 9.86
CA GLU A 225 5.99 12.91 10.40
C GLU A 225 5.09 11.86 11.07
N ASP A 226 3.85 11.73 10.64
CA ASP A 226 2.88 10.76 11.17
C ASP A 226 2.94 9.39 10.47
N SER A 227 3.82 9.24 9.49
CA SER A 227 4.02 8.00 8.74
C SER A 227 5.21 7.20 9.24
N TYR A 228 5.14 5.90 9.10
CA TYR A 228 6.22 5.00 9.49
C TYR A 228 6.46 3.91 8.44
N LEU A 229 7.68 3.39 8.43
CA LEU A 229 8.04 2.14 7.78
C LEU A 229 8.28 1.09 8.86
N ALA A 230 7.55 -0.01 8.80
CA ALA A 230 7.75 -1.17 9.64
C ALA A 230 8.40 -2.32 8.87
N LYS A 231 9.19 -3.12 9.61
CA LYS A 231 9.71 -4.39 9.16
C LYS A 231 9.10 -5.50 10.01
N ILE A 232 8.46 -6.48 9.34
CA ILE A 232 7.87 -7.67 9.97
C ILE A 232 8.72 -8.89 9.58
N THR A 233 9.00 -9.78 10.53
CA THR A 233 9.72 -11.05 10.32
C THR A 233 9.06 -12.18 11.11
N LEU A 234 9.35 -13.44 10.71
CA LEU A 234 8.96 -14.63 11.45
C LEU A 234 9.64 -14.68 12.82
#